data_c1241c51300237d4a26318a4d42b9886
#
_entry.id   c1241c51300237d4a26318a4d42b9886
#
_cell.length_a   1.000
_cell.length_b   1.000
_cell.length_c   1.000
_cell.angle_alpha   90.00
_cell.angle_beta   90.00
_cell.angle_gamma   90.00
#
_symmetry.space_group_name_H-M   'P 1'
#
loop_
_entity.id
_entity.type
_entity.pdbx_description
1 polymer ?
#
loop_
_entity_poly.entity_id
_entity_poly.type
_entity_poly.pdbx_seq_one_letter_code
_entity_poly.pdbx_strand_id
1 'polypeptide(L)'
;RALLVMYLTQHFLFGPAEAQGIYAAYAALVYLMPVLGGMIADRYLGARKAVVIGAVLLVAGHFTMAFEGSGGKESLTIGERAYQIEVVGRDQNRTMFAVSGDERVQISITPEGVSKVGAEPAAAQAADAAAVAAVSEGFPAFTPAGGYKVETKRDTAFGEPVLFLALSLIIMGVGFLKANISTVVGALYEENDPRRDGGFTIFYVGINLGSLLATAACSYLGFTYGWAYGFGLAGFGMLLG
;
A
#
# COMPACT_ATOMS: atom_id res chain seq x y z
N ARG A 1 -2.89 -8.75 -1.54
CA ARG A 1 -1.57 -9.00 -0.91
C ARG A 1 -0.45 -8.29 -1.66
N ALA A 2 -0.33 -8.48 -2.99
CA ALA A 2 0.70 -7.82 -3.79
C ALA A 2 0.66 -6.28 -3.67
N LEU A 3 -0.53 -5.70 -3.63
CA LEU A 3 -0.72 -4.26 -3.44
C LEU A 3 -0.15 -3.73 -2.12
N LEU A 4 -0.09 -4.55 -1.06
CA LEU A 4 0.40 -4.09 0.24
C LEU A 4 1.88 -3.69 0.20
N VAL A 5 2.73 -4.49 -0.43
CA VAL A 5 4.17 -4.14 -0.55
C VAL A 5 4.34 -2.85 -1.33
N MET A 6 3.61 -2.69 -2.44
CA MET A 6 3.65 -1.47 -3.24
C MET A 6 3.13 -0.26 -2.45
N TYR A 7 2.07 -0.43 -1.68
CA TYR A 7 1.53 0.60 -0.81
C TYR A 7 2.54 1.03 0.26
N LEU A 8 3.20 0.07 0.91
CA LEU A 8 4.24 0.36 1.90
C LEU A 8 5.44 1.11 1.30
N THR A 9 5.86 0.72 0.09
CA THR A 9 7.05 1.32 -0.54
C THR A 9 6.75 2.64 -1.27
N GLN A 10 5.56 2.79 -1.87
CA GLN A 10 5.25 3.94 -2.72
C GLN A 10 4.49 5.04 -1.97
N HIS A 11 3.64 4.67 -1.01
CA HIS A 11 2.86 5.65 -0.24
C HIS A 11 3.52 5.99 1.10
N PHE A 12 3.93 4.98 1.87
CA PHE A 12 4.60 5.20 3.16
C PHE A 12 6.11 5.36 3.06
N LEU A 13 6.70 5.06 1.92
CA LEU A 13 8.14 5.15 1.68
C LEU A 13 8.99 4.30 2.65
N PHE A 14 8.46 3.13 3.05
CA PHE A 14 9.26 2.15 3.77
C PHE A 14 10.37 1.61 2.87
N GLY A 15 11.55 1.39 3.44
CA GLY A 15 12.62 0.73 2.73
C GLY A 15 12.21 -0.69 2.26
N PRO A 16 12.76 -1.21 1.14
CA PRO A 16 12.33 -2.50 0.59
C PRO A 16 12.42 -3.66 1.60
N ALA A 17 13.47 -3.72 2.41
CA ALA A 17 13.64 -4.76 3.43
C ALA A 17 12.60 -4.63 4.55
N GLU A 18 12.32 -3.41 5.00
CA GLU A 18 11.32 -3.11 6.03
C GLU A 18 9.90 -3.44 5.54
N ALA A 19 9.55 -3.01 4.33
CA ALA A 19 8.25 -3.32 3.71
C ALA A 19 8.03 -4.83 3.54
N GLN A 20 9.07 -5.57 3.15
CA GLN A 20 9.00 -7.03 3.08
C GLN A 20 8.88 -7.68 4.45
N GLY A 21 9.54 -7.16 5.48
CA GLY A 21 9.40 -7.60 6.87
C GLY A 21 7.97 -7.43 7.39
N ILE A 22 7.37 -6.26 7.19
CA ILE A 22 5.96 -5.98 7.53
C ILE A 22 5.03 -6.94 6.78
N TYR A 23 5.25 -7.11 5.47
CA TYR A 23 4.46 -8.03 4.66
C TYR A 23 4.59 -9.49 5.13
N ALA A 24 5.80 -9.95 5.46
CA ALA A 24 6.04 -11.30 5.95
C ALA A 24 5.33 -11.54 7.29
N ALA A 25 5.41 -10.59 8.23
CA ALA A 25 4.69 -10.66 9.51
C ALA A 25 3.16 -10.69 9.29
N TYR A 26 2.65 -9.81 8.44
CA TYR A 26 1.23 -9.80 8.05
C TYR A 26 0.80 -11.13 7.45
N ALA A 27 1.57 -11.67 6.50
CA ALA A 27 1.26 -12.94 5.85
C ALA A 27 1.27 -14.10 6.86
N ALA A 28 2.27 -14.17 7.71
CA ALA A 28 2.35 -15.20 8.75
C ALA A 28 1.13 -15.16 9.70
N LEU A 29 0.76 -13.98 10.16
CA LEU A 29 -0.40 -13.80 11.04
C LEU A 29 -1.73 -14.13 10.34
N VAL A 30 -1.90 -13.78 9.07
CA VAL A 30 -3.09 -14.14 8.28
C VAL A 30 -3.26 -15.66 8.13
N TYR A 31 -2.18 -16.42 8.16
CA TYR A 31 -2.26 -17.90 8.16
C TYR A 31 -2.38 -18.51 9.55
N LEU A 32 -1.85 -17.85 10.57
CA LEU A 32 -1.91 -18.35 11.96
C LEU A 32 -3.27 -18.04 12.62
N MET A 33 -3.80 -16.85 12.40
CA MET A 33 -5.04 -16.39 13.06
C MET A 33 -6.28 -17.25 12.79
N PRO A 34 -6.47 -17.90 11.63
CA PRO A 34 -7.57 -18.85 11.45
C PRO A 34 -7.60 -19.99 12.45
N VAL A 35 -6.45 -20.45 12.96
CA VAL A 35 -6.40 -21.48 14.01
C VAL A 35 -7.06 -20.96 15.29
N LEU A 36 -6.68 -19.75 15.71
CA LEU A 36 -7.26 -19.12 16.90
C LEU A 36 -8.73 -18.76 16.69
N GLY A 37 -9.06 -18.19 15.50
CA GLY A 37 -10.43 -17.83 15.14
C GLY A 37 -11.38 -19.04 15.10
N GLY A 38 -10.91 -20.19 14.60
CA GLY A 38 -11.63 -21.46 14.63
C GLY A 38 -11.85 -21.93 16.05
N MET A 39 -10.81 -22.00 16.88
CA MET A 39 -10.91 -22.43 18.28
C MET A 39 -11.90 -21.56 19.09
N ILE A 40 -11.88 -20.25 18.89
CA ILE A 40 -12.81 -19.32 19.56
C ILE A 40 -14.24 -19.54 19.05
N ALA A 41 -14.40 -19.74 17.75
CA ALA A 41 -15.70 -20.02 17.15
C ALA A 41 -16.30 -21.33 17.70
N ASP A 42 -15.54 -22.39 17.68
CA ASP A 42 -16.01 -23.72 18.12
C ASP A 42 -16.41 -23.72 19.60
N ARG A 43 -15.68 -22.96 20.44
CA ARG A 43 -15.90 -23.00 21.89
C ARG A 43 -16.93 -21.98 22.37
N TYR A 44 -17.04 -20.80 21.74
CA TYR A 44 -17.80 -19.66 22.32
C TYR A 44 -18.84 -19.05 21.39
N LEU A 45 -18.55 -18.93 20.08
CA LEU A 45 -19.37 -18.10 19.18
C LEU A 45 -20.29 -18.90 18.26
N GLY A 46 -19.83 -20.07 17.81
CA GLY A 46 -20.40 -20.79 16.67
C GLY A 46 -19.98 -20.18 15.32
N ALA A 47 -19.93 -21.00 14.27
CA ALA A 47 -19.38 -20.63 12.96
C ALA A 47 -20.07 -19.41 12.34
N ARG A 48 -21.41 -19.31 12.40
CA ARG A 48 -22.16 -18.19 11.79
C ARG A 48 -21.81 -16.83 12.40
N LYS A 49 -21.76 -16.72 13.73
CA LYS A 49 -21.39 -15.48 14.41
C LYS A 49 -19.93 -15.10 14.15
N ALA A 50 -19.04 -16.11 14.14
CA ALA A 50 -17.63 -15.89 13.83
C ALA A 50 -17.42 -15.32 12.42
N VAL A 51 -18.15 -15.85 11.42
CA VAL A 51 -18.11 -15.32 10.04
C VAL A 51 -18.57 -13.88 10.00
N VAL A 52 -19.70 -13.53 10.66
CA VAL A 52 -20.20 -12.14 10.70
C VAL A 52 -19.19 -11.19 11.37
N ILE A 53 -18.65 -11.59 12.53
CA ILE A 53 -17.62 -10.79 13.22
C ILE A 53 -16.40 -10.61 12.31
N GLY A 54 -15.94 -11.69 11.66
CA GLY A 54 -14.84 -11.64 10.71
C GLY A 54 -15.09 -10.70 9.55
N ALA A 55 -16.30 -10.73 8.97
CA ALA A 55 -16.70 -9.85 7.87
C ALA A 55 -16.71 -8.37 8.33
N VAL A 56 -17.29 -8.06 9.49
CA VAL A 56 -17.32 -6.70 10.05
C VAL A 56 -15.88 -6.17 10.28
N LEU A 57 -15.01 -6.98 10.86
CA LEU A 57 -13.61 -6.61 11.07
C LEU A 57 -12.87 -6.36 9.75
N LEU A 58 -13.15 -7.17 8.71
CA LEU A 58 -12.57 -6.97 7.38
C LEU A 58 -13.07 -5.69 6.73
N VAL A 59 -14.36 -5.40 6.81
CA VAL A 59 -14.95 -4.14 6.33
C VAL A 59 -14.28 -2.95 7.03
N ALA A 60 -14.23 -2.99 8.37
CA ALA A 60 -13.59 -1.94 9.16
C ALA A 60 -12.11 -1.77 8.78
N GLY A 61 -11.36 -2.88 8.66
CA GLY A 61 -9.94 -2.83 8.28
C GLY A 61 -9.70 -2.25 6.90
N HIS A 62 -10.50 -2.63 5.89
CA HIS A 62 -10.35 -2.08 4.54
C HIS A 62 -10.75 -0.60 4.46
N PHE A 63 -11.81 -0.19 5.16
CA PHE A 63 -12.16 1.23 5.23
C PHE A 63 -11.13 2.05 6.01
N THR A 64 -10.60 1.52 7.12
CA THR A 64 -9.50 2.17 7.85
C THR A 64 -8.28 2.35 6.93
N MET A 65 -7.97 1.35 6.08
CA MET A 65 -6.87 1.43 5.12
C MET A 65 -7.14 2.47 4.01
N ALA A 66 -8.40 2.78 3.71
CA ALA A 66 -8.78 3.85 2.78
C ALA A 66 -8.53 5.25 3.36
N PHE A 67 -8.40 5.40 4.69
CA PHE A 67 -7.97 6.63 5.36
C PHE A 67 -6.44 6.68 5.46
N GLU A 68 -5.78 6.74 4.32
CA GLU A 68 -4.34 6.56 4.19
C GLU A 68 -3.47 7.69 4.76
N GLY A 69 -4.07 8.79 5.21
CA GLY A 69 -3.34 9.95 5.71
C GLY A 69 -2.48 10.62 4.64
N SER A 70 -1.46 11.37 5.08
CA SER A 70 -0.58 12.11 4.17
C SER A 70 0.54 11.27 3.53
N GLY A 71 0.68 10.01 3.89
CA GLY A 71 1.77 9.16 3.43
C GLY A 71 3.17 9.64 3.84
N GLY A 72 4.19 9.07 3.22
CA GLY A 72 5.57 9.55 3.33
C GLY A 72 5.82 10.70 2.36
N LYS A 73 6.64 11.66 2.78
CA LYS A 73 7.10 12.79 1.96
C LYS A 73 8.60 12.73 1.82
N GLU A 74 9.09 12.85 0.60
CA GLU A 74 10.51 13.03 0.33
C GLU A 74 10.80 14.51 0.14
N SER A 75 11.85 15.00 0.78
CA SER A 75 12.35 16.35 0.61
C SER A 75 13.77 16.33 0.08
N LEU A 76 14.04 17.16 -0.91
CA LEU A 76 15.35 17.39 -1.49
C LEU A 76 15.87 18.74 -1.00
N THR A 77 16.97 18.73 -0.27
CA THR A 77 17.65 19.95 0.17
C THR A 77 18.88 20.19 -0.66
N ILE A 78 18.95 21.38 -1.29
CA ILE A 78 20.10 21.84 -2.08
C ILE A 78 20.54 23.19 -1.48
N GLY A 79 21.74 23.20 -0.87
CA GLY A 79 22.20 24.37 -0.10
C GLY A 79 21.25 24.66 1.08
N GLU A 80 20.65 25.86 1.11
CA GLU A 80 19.70 26.26 2.13
C GLU A 80 18.23 26.07 1.73
N ARG A 81 17.96 25.62 0.49
CA ARG A 81 16.60 25.48 -0.02
C ARG A 81 16.11 24.04 0.07
N ALA A 82 14.89 23.87 0.56
CA ALA A 82 14.21 22.58 0.63
C ALA A 82 13.08 22.51 -0.40
N TYR A 83 13.06 21.45 -1.17
CA TYR A 83 12.05 21.12 -2.16
C TYR A 83 11.33 19.85 -1.75
N GLN A 84 10.01 19.79 -1.93
CA GLN A 84 9.28 18.53 -1.80
C GLN A 84 9.41 17.76 -3.11
N ILE A 85 9.70 16.45 -3.00
CA ILE A 85 9.72 15.57 -4.17
C ILE A 85 8.31 15.05 -4.40
N GLU A 86 7.72 15.38 -5.53
CA GLU A 86 6.45 14.85 -6.01
C GLU A 86 6.73 13.86 -7.15
N VAL A 87 6.22 12.65 -7.04
CA VAL A 87 6.37 11.62 -8.06
C VAL A 87 5.05 11.40 -8.76
N VAL A 88 5.02 11.65 -10.07
CA VAL A 88 3.85 11.48 -10.94
C VAL A 88 4.15 10.36 -11.94
N GLY A 89 3.16 9.49 -12.15
CA GLY A 89 3.34 8.34 -13.05
C GLY A 89 3.96 7.13 -12.36
N ARG A 90 4.24 6.07 -13.13
CA ARG A 90 4.70 4.76 -12.62
C ARG A 90 5.64 4.06 -13.57
N ASP A 91 6.42 3.13 -13.00
CA ASP A 91 7.36 2.31 -13.75
C ASP A 91 8.24 3.14 -14.67
N GLN A 92 8.23 2.88 -15.96
CA GLN A 92 9.03 3.60 -16.96
C GLN A 92 8.55 5.03 -17.25
N ASN A 93 7.30 5.36 -16.86
CA ASN A 93 6.73 6.71 -17.01
C ASN A 93 6.76 7.51 -15.69
N ARG A 94 7.58 7.12 -14.74
CA ARG A 94 7.74 7.82 -13.47
C ARG A 94 8.49 9.13 -13.69
N THR A 95 7.82 10.24 -13.39
CA THR A 95 8.37 11.59 -13.48
C THR A 95 8.47 12.17 -12.08
N MET A 96 9.64 12.69 -11.71
CA MET A 96 9.87 13.35 -10.43
C MET A 96 9.87 14.87 -10.61
N PHE A 97 9.22 15.54 -9.68
CA PHE A 97 9.20 17.00 -9.62
C PHE A 97 9.72 17.47 -8.27
N ALA A 98 10.56 18.49 -8.28
CA ALA A 98 10.91 19.29 -7.11
C ALA A 98 9.92 20.45 -7.00
N VAL A 99 9.22 20.55 -5.88
CA VAL A 99 8.20 21.57 -5.64
C VAL A 99 8.60 22.43 -4.45
N SER A 100 8.61 23.76 -4.64
CA SER A 100 8.85 24.73 -3.57
C SER A 100 7.96 25.95 -3.79
N GLY A 101 6.92 26.11 -2.95
CA GLY A 101 5.89 27.13 -3.19
C GLY A 101 5.18 26.93 -4.51
N ASP A 102 5.19 27.95 -5.38
CA ASP A 102 4.59 27.89 -6.72
C ASP A 102 5.54 27.33 -7.79
N GLU A 103 6.79 27.08 -7.45
CA GLU A 103 7.78 26.52 -8.37
C GLU A 103 7.67 25.01 -8.42
N ARG A 104 7.44 24.46 -9.62
CA ARG A 104 7.41 23.00 -9.90
C ARG A 104 8.34 22.68 -11.05
N VAL A 105 9.42 22.01 -10.76
CA VAL A 105 10.48 21.68 -11.71
C VAL A 105 10.61 20.18 -11.87
N GLN A 106 10.58 19.70 -13.12
CA GLN A 106 10.84 18.28 -13.40
C GLN A 106 12.34 18.00 -13.19
N ILE A 107 12.62 16.98 -12.39
CA ILE A 107 13.99 16.58 -12.01
C ILE A 107 14.27 15.13 -12.36
N SER A 108 15.55 14.82 -12.52
CA SER A 108 16.08 13.47 -12.61
C SER A 108 17.15 13.30 -11.52
N ILE A 109 17.00 12.27 -10.70
CA ILE A 109 17.99 11.89 -9.67
C ILE A 109 18.76 10.68 -10.20
N THR A 110 20.05 10.84 -10.38
CA THR A 110 20.98 9.80 -10.84
C THR A 110 22.09 9.59 -9.80
N PRO A 111 22.89 8.52 -9.88
CA PRO A 111 24.05 8.35 -9.00
C PRO A 111 25.08 9.50 -9.10
N GLU A 112 25.08 10.23 -10.21
CA GLU A 112 25.99 11.34 -10.48
C GLU A 112 25.49 12.65 -9.85
N GLY A 113 24.19 12.80 -9.68
CA GLY A 113 23.60 14.01 -9.13
C GLY A 113 22.11 14.18 -9.43
N VAL A 114 21.60 15.36 -9.11
CA VAL A 114 20.25 15.81 -9.44
C VAL A 114 20.32 16.84 -10.57
N SER A 115 19.54 16.63 -11.62
CA SER A 115 19.47 17.52 -12.77
C SER A 115 18.02 17.94 -13.04
N LYS A 116 17.87 19.17 -13.56
CA LYS A 116 16.61 19.63 -14.16
C LYS A 116 16.43 18.94 -15.51
N VAL A 117 15.27 18.35 -15.75
CA VAL A 117 14.96 17.73 -17.06
C VAL A 117 14.83 18.82 -18.13
N GLY A 118 15.59 18.66 -19.23
CA GLY A 118 15.64 19.66 -20.31
C GLY A 118 16.84 20.62 -20.22
N ALA A 119 17.69 20.54 -19.19
CA ALA A 119 19.00 21.18 -19.18
C ALA A 119 20.00 20.31 -19.96
N GLU A 120 20.74 20.90 -20.91
CA GLU A 120 21.75 20.16 -21.67
C GLU A 120 22.85 19.61 -20.76
N PRO A 121 23.31 18.36 -20.99
CA PRO A 121 24.35 17.73 -20.17
C PRO A 121 25.71 18.43 -20.22
N ALA A 122 25.95 19.32 -21.19
CA ALA A 122 27.15 20.11 -21.29
C ALA A 122 27.30 21.16 -20.16
N ALA A 123 26.21 21.64 -19.58
CA ALA A 123 26.24 22.54 -18.42
C ALA A 123 26.57 21.81 -17.10
N ALA A 124 26.42 20.49 -17.07
CA ALA A 124 26.66 19.67 -15.91
C ALA A 124 28.15 19.45 -15.58
N GLN A 125 29.02 19.54 -16.56
CA GLN A 125 30.46 19.26 -16.39
C GLN A 125 31.29 20.48 -15.97
N ALA A 126 30.74 21.70 -16.01
CA ALA A 126 31.44 22.94 -15.70
C ALA A 126 31.09 23.58 -14.36
N ALA A 127 30.22 22.94 -13.58
CA ALA A 127 29.79 23.47 -12.29
C ALA A 127 30.79 23.09 -11.19
N ASP A 128 31.83 23.87 -11.01
CA ASP A 128 32.67 23.87 -9.81
C ASP A 128 31.76 24.06 -8.57
N ALA A 129 32.07 23.34 -7.49
CA ALA A 129 31.33 23.36 -6.23
C ALA A 129 31.14 24.78 -5.65
N ALA A 130 31.93 25.77 -6.08
CA ALA A 130 31.80 27.18 -5.73
C ALA A 130 30.64 27.89 -6.45
N ALA A 131 30.19 27.39 -7.62
CA ALA A 131 29.07 27.97 -8.37
C ALA A 131 27.70 27.58 -7.79
N VAL A 132 27.62 26.57 -6.96
CA VAL A 132 26.42 26.15 -6.24
C VAL A 132 25.99 27.18 -5.18
N ALA A 133 26.93 28.00 -4.68
CA ALA A 133 26.69 29.01 -3.66
C ALA A 133 26.06 30.31 -4.21
N ALA A 134 26.07 30.53 -5.51
CA ALA A 134 25.53 31.74 -6.16
C ALA A 134 24.25 31.44 -6.93
N VAL A 135 23.27 30.77 -6.30
CA VAL A 135 21.97 30.51 -6.94
C VAL A 135 21.06 31.70 -6.78
N SER A 136 21.08 32.53 -7.80
CA SER A 136 19.97 33.42 -8.15
C SER A 136 18.73 32.56 -8.47
N GLU A 137 17.59 32.89 -7.87
CA GLU A 137 16.22 32.57 -8.24
C GLU A 137 16.00 31.34 -9.13
N GLY A 138 15.72 30.14 -8.51
CA GLY A 138 15.26 28.95 -9.20
C GLY A 138 16.02 27.67 -8.86
N PHE A 139 15.51 26.53 -9.32
CA PHE A 139 16.12 25.21 -9.17
C PHE A 139 17.41 25.11 -10.04
N PRO A 140 18.55 24.63 -9.50
CA PRO A 140 19.80 24.54 -10.24
C PRO A 140 19.70 23.55 -11.42
N ALA A 141 20.40 23.83 -12.51
CA ALA A 141 20.43 22.98 -13.70
C ALA A 141 20.99 21.57 -13.39
N PHE A 142 22.03 21.53 -12.56
CA PHE A 142 22.64 20.29 -12.06
C PHE A 142 23.23 20.52 -10.65
N THR A 143 23.10 19.50 -9.79
CA THR A 143 23.75 19.45 -8.49
C THR A 143 24.44 18.10 -8.36
N PRO A 144 25.77 18.05 -8.18
CA PRO A 144 26.53 16.79 -8.09
C PRO A 144 26.17 16.00 -6.84
N ALA A 145 26.48 14.70 -6.86
CA ALA A 145 26.33 13.83 -5.70
C ALA A 145 27.13 14.39 -4.51
N GLY A 146 26.47 14.55 -3.37
CA GLY A 146 27.02 15.21 -2.18
C GLY A 146 26.70 16.70 -2.05
N GLY A 147 26.22 17.37 -3.10
CA GLY A 147 25.71 18.75 -3.04
C GLY A 147 24.23 18.85 -2.67
N TYR A 148 23.56 17.75 -2.48
CA TYR A 148 22.16 17.67 -2.07
C TYR A 148 21.92 16.60 -1.02
N LYS A 149 20.82 16.71 -0.30
CA LYS A 149 20.39 15.73 0.70
C LYS A 149 18.92 15.37 0.43
N VAL A 150 18.64 14.08 0.33
CA VAL A 150 17.25 13.58 0.27
C VAL A 150 16.89 13.05 1.64
N GLU A 151 15.84 13.62 2.22
CA GLU A 151 15.29 13.19 3.50
C GLU A 151 13.88 12.65 3.30
N THR A 152 13.62 11.46 3.83
CA THR A 152 12.29 10.86 3.84
C THR A 152 11.64 11.10 5.20
N LYS A 153 10.53 11.84 5.21
CA LYS A 153 9.72 12.07 6.41
C LYS A 153 8.44 11.25 6.31
N ARG A 154 8.30 10.25 7.18
CA ARG A 154 7.08 9.43 7.29
C ARG A 154 6.11 10.04 8.28
N ASP A 155 4.81 9.81 8.07
CA ASP A 155 3.77 10.19 9.03
C ASP A 155 3.67 9.13 10.14
N THR A 156 4.60 9.21 11.09
CA THR A 156 4.64 8.31 12.26
C THR A 156 3.60 8.65 13.31
N ALA A 157 3.04 9.87 13.27
CA ALA A 157 2.08 10.33 14.27
C ALA A 157 0.67 9.79 14.03
N PHE A 158 0.25 9.70 12.78
CA PHE A 158 -1.10 9.27 12.41
C PHE A 158 -1.10 8.16 11.35
N GLY A 159 -0.40 8.31 10.24
CA GLY A 159 -0.45 7.39 9.10
C GLY A 159 0.01 5.97 9.45
N GLU A 160 1.17 5.82 10.07
CA GLU A 160 1.68 4.49 10.45
C GLU A 160 0.79 3.78 11.49
N PRO A 161 0.34 4.41 12.60
CA PRO A 161 -0.60 3.78 13.54
C PRO A 161 -1.91 3.34 12.89
N VAL A 162 -2.47 4.15 11.98
CA VAL A 162 -3.69 3.82 11.24
C VAL A 162 -3.47 2.62 10.32
N LEU A 163 -2.32 2.56 9.62
CA LEU A 163 -1.93 1.41 8.81
C LEU A 163 -1.88 0.13 9.65
N PHE A 164 -1.17 0.13 10.79
CA PHE A 164 -1.04 -1.05 11.64
C PHE A 164 -2.37 -1.46 12.28
N LEU A 165 -3.21 -0.50 12.63
CA LEU A 165 -4.59 -0.77 13.08
C LEU A 165 -5.39 -1.46 11.98
N ALA A 166 -5.36 -0.94 10.75
CA ALA A 166 -6.05 -1.53 9.61
C ALA A 166 -5.58 -2.96 9.33
N LEU A 167 -4.26 -3.20 9.30
CA LEU A 167 -3.68 -4.52 9.13
C LEU A 167 -4.12 -5.48 10.24
N SER A 168 -4.14 -5.02 11.49
CA SER A 168 -4.58 -5.82 12.64
C SER A 168 -6.04 -6.22 12.52
N LEU A 169 -6.93 -5.30 12.14
CA LEU A 169 -8.35 -5.57 11.90
C LEU A 169 -8.53 -6.60 10.77
N ILE A 170 -7.78 -6.47 9.68
CA ILE A 170 -7.81 -7.41 8.57
C ILE A 170 -7.33 -8.80 9.00
N ILE A 171 -6.22 -8.89 9.74
CA ILE A 171 -5.68 -10.15 10.26
C ILE A 171 -6.72 -10.87 11.14
N MET A 172 -7.31 -10.15 12.09
CA MET A 172 -8.35 -10.69 12.96
C MET A 172 -9.59 -11.11 12.16
N GLY A 173 -10.03 -10.27 11.22
CA GLY A 173 -11.18 -10.54 10.37
C GLY A 173 -10.98 -11.80 9.53
N VAL A 174 -9.83 -11.95 8.88
CA VAL A 174 -9.48 -13.17 8.14
C VAL A 174 -9.44 -14.38 9.07
N GLY A 175 -8.92 -14.21 10.29
CA GLY A 175 -8.87 -15.27 11.29
C GLY A 175 -10.24 -15.87 11.59
N PHE A 176 -11.22 -15.03 11.85
CA PHE A 176 -12.58 -15.49 12.13
C PHE A 176 -13.32 -15.98 10.88
N LEU A 177 -13.21 -15.25 9.76
CA LEU A 177 -13.96 -15.58 8.57
C LEU A 177 -13.42 -16.84 7.88
N LYS A 178 -12.11 -16.89 7.62
CA LYS A 178 -11.51 -17.95 6.80
C LYS A 178 -11.64 -19.34 7.42
N ALA A 179 -11.53 -19.46 8.75
CA ALA A 179 -11.68 -20.74 9.45
C ALA A 179 -13.12 -21.25 9.39
N ASN A 180 -14.10 -20.38 9.44
CA ASN A 180 -15.48 -20.74 9.71
C ASN A 180 -16.39 -20.74 8.47
N ILE A 181 -15.98 -20.07 7.37
CA ILE A 181 -16.84 -19.95 6.18
C ILE A 181 -17.11 -21.33 5.53
N SER A 182 -16.10 -22.22 5.49
CA SER A 182 -16.27 -23.55 4.95
C SER A 182 -17.22 -24.40 5.80
N THR A 183 -17.20 -24.22 7.12
CA THR A 183 -18.14 -24.86 8.04
C THR A 183 -19.57 -24.38 7.79
N VAL A 184 -19.77 -23.10 7.54
CA VAL A 184 -21.09 -22.54 7.20
C VAL A 184 -21.59 -23.11 5.87
N VAL A 185 -20.72 -23.20 4.83
CA VAL A 185 -21.08 -23.82 3.55
C VAL A 185 -21.44 -25.29 3.74
N GLY A 186 -20.66 -26.03 4.52
CA GLY A 186 -20.94 -27.45 4.81
C GLY A 186 -22.25 -27.68 5.54
N ALA A 187 -22.67 -26.73 6.40
CA ALA A 187 -23.92 -26.79 7.14
C ALA A 187 -25.19 -26.53 6.30
N LEU A 188 -25.03 -26.14 5.02
CA LEU A 188 -26.15 -26.00 4.07
C LEU A 188 -26.61 -27.34 3.49
N TYR A 189 -25.83 -28.40 3.67
CA TYR A 189 -26.09 -29.74 3.12
C TYR A 189 -26.17 -30.74 4.25
N GLU A 190 -27.03 -31.76 4.10
CA GLU A 190 -27.05 -32.92 4.97
C GLU A 190 -25.77 -33.75 4.84
N GLU A 191 -25.47 -34.57 5.86
CA GLU A 191 -24.16 -35.25 5.95
C GLU A 191 -23.87 -36.18 4.75
N ASN A 192 -24.89 -36.76 4.12
CA ASN A 192 -24.80 -37.63 2.95
C ASN A 192 -25.42 -37.06 1.69
N ASP A 193 -25.64 -35.72 1.61
CA ASP A 193 -26.20 -35.10 0.41
C ASP A 193 -25.20 -35.17 -0.76
N PRO A 194 -25.54 -35.84 -1.88
CA PRO A 194 -24.63 -35.97 -3.04
C PRO A 194 -24.31 -34.63 -3.70
N ARG A 195 -25.06 -33.56 -3.41
CA ARG A 195 -24.82 -32.21 -3.93
C ARG A 195 -23.75 -31.45 -3.14
N ARG A 196 -23.34 -31.95 -1.99
CA ARG A 196 -22.39 -31.29 -1.08
C ARG A 196 -21.04 -31.01 -1.76
N ASP A 197 -20.50 -31.99 -2.49
CA ASP A 197 -19.23 -31.83 -3.20
C ASP A 197 -19.34 -30.81 -4.34
N GLY A 198 -20.46 -30.79 -5.07
CA GLY A 198 -20.76 -29.78 -6.05
C GLY A 198 -20.84 -28.37 -5.44
N GLY A 199 -21.48 -28.24 -4.26
CA GLY A 199 -21.56 -26.99 -3.52
C GLY A 199 -20.19 -26.43 -3.12
N PHE A 200 -19.31 -27.29 -2.59
CA PHE A 200 -17.93 -26.90 -2.28
C PHE A 200 -17.14 -26.53 -3.54
N THR A 201 -17.34 -27.25 -4.65
CA THR A 201 -16.70 -26.92 -5.92
C THR A 201 -17.09 -25.52 -6.39
N ILE A 202 -18.39 -25.18 -6.38
CA ILE A 202 -18.88 -23.84 -6.72
C ILE A 202 -18.30 -22.77 -5.78
N PHE A 203 -18.25 -23.07 -4.49
CA PHE A 203 -17.68 -22.17 -3.49
C PHE A 203 -16.18 -21.87 -3.78
N TYR A 204 -15.37 -22.88 -4.09
CA TYR A 204 -13.96 -22.69 -4.43
C TYR A 204 -13.75 -21.96 -5.76
N VAL A 205 -14.57 -22.23 -6.76
CA VAL A 205 -14.57 -21.47 -8.02
C VAL A 205 -14.89 -20.00 -7.73
N GLY A 206 -15.90 -19.73 -6.89
CA GLY A 206 -16.27 -18.39 -6.46
C GLY A 206 -15.13 -17.64 -5.77
N ILE A 207 -14.41 -18.29 -4.86
CA ILE A 207 -13.22 -17.71 -4.19
C ILE A 207 -12.15 -17.31 -5.21
N ASN A 208 -11.81 -18.21 -6.14
CA ASN A 208 -10.76 -17.96 -7.13
C ASN A 208 -11.15 -16.85 -8.11
N LEU A 209 -12.39 -16.89 -8.64
CA LEU A 209 -12.91 -15.86 -9.53
C LEU A 209 -12.99 -14.51 -8.83
N GLY A 210 -13.50 -14.47 -7.59
CA GLY A 210 -13.55 -13.27 -6.77
C GLY A 210 -12.16 -12.70 -6.49
N SER A 211 -11.18 -13.55 -6.20
CA SER A 211 -9.79 -13.14 -5.99
C SER A 211 -9.17 -12.51 -7.26
N LEU A 212 -9.42 -13.10 -8.43
CA LEU A 212 -8.95 -12.58 -9.72
C LEU A 212 -9.57 -11.21 -10.01
N LEU A 213 -10.90 -11.11 -9.92
CA LEU A 213 -11.63 -9.87 -10.21
C LEU A 213 -11.28 -8.75 -9.21
N ALA A 214 -11.23 -9.08 -7.92
CA ALA A 214 -10.87 -8.12 -6.89
C ALA A 214 -9.43 -7.62 -7.07
N THR A 215 -8.47 -8.51 -7.39
CA THR A 215 -7.09 -8.11 -7.63
C THR A 215 -7.01 -7.15 -8.82
N ALA A 216 -7.66 -7.47 -9.95
CA ALA A 216 -7.66 -6.61 -11.13
C ALA A 216 -8.32 -5.25 -10.84
N ALA A 217 -9.53 -5.24 -10.26
CA ALA A 217 -10.29 -4.02 -10.02
C ALA A 217 -9.64 -3.12 -8.96
N CYS A 218 -9.22 -3.68 -7.82
CA CYS A 218 -8.56 -2.91 -6.76
C CYS A 218 -7.20 -2.37 -7.21
N SER A 219 -6.44 -3.16 -8.01
CA SER A 219 -5.18 -2.68 -8.58
C SER A 219 -5.42 -1.53 -9.55
N TYR A 220 -6.37 -1.69 -10.46
CA TYR A 220 -6.71 -0.64 -11.44
C TYR A 220 -7.11 0.66 -10.74
N LEU A 221 -8.05 0.61 -9.79
CA LEU A 221 -8.47 1.80 -9.05
C LEU A 221 -7.34 2.38 -8.18
N GLY A 222 -6.63 1.54 -7.45
CA GLY A 222 -5.52 1.97 -6.61
C GLY A 222 -4.41 2.62 -7.42
N PHE A 223 -4.20 2.15 -8.65
CA PHE A 223 -3.19 2.68 -9.54
C PHE A 223 -3.65 3.90 -10.34
N THR A 224 -4.87 4.01 -10.71
CA THR A 224 -5.36 5.10 -11.56
C THR A 224 -5.84 6.30 -10.73
N TYR A 225 -6.56 6.03 -9.64
CA TYR A 225 -7.25 7.05 -8.85
C TYR A 225 -6.66 7.26 -7.45
N GLY A 226 -5.83 6.33 -6.96
CA GLY A 226 -5.20 6.38 -5.65
C GLY A 226 -5.53 5.18 -4.76
N TRP A 227 -4.68 4.93 -3.78
CA TRP A 227 -4.75 3.74 -2.92
C TRP A 227 -6.07 3.66 -2.13
N ALA A 228 -6.59 4.81 -1.66
CA ALA A 228 -7.87 4.90 -0.96
C ALA A 228 -9.02 4.27 -1.74
N TYR A 229 -9.06 4.49 -3.07
CA TYR A 229 -10.10 3.91 -3.93
C TYR A 229 -9.94 2.40 -4.09
N GLY A 230 -8.70 1.91 -4.20
CA GLY A 230 -8.43 0.47 -4.28
C GLY A 230 -8.82 -0.28 -3.00
N PHE A 231 -8.46 0.23 -1.84
CA PHE A 231 -8.83 -0.35 -0.55
C PHE A 231 -10.31 -0.13 -0.22
N GLY A 232 -10.87 1.03 -0.57
CA GLY A 232 -12.29 1.32 -0.42
C GLY A 232 -13.17 0.36 -1.19
N LEU A 233 -12.82 0.04 -2.45
CA LEU A 233 -13.54 -0.96 -3.25
C LEU A 233 -13.55 -2.33 -2.56
N ALA A 234 -12.41 -2.76 -1.99
CA ALA A 234 -12.36 -4.01 -1.24
C ALA A 234 -13.28 -4.00 -0.01
N GLY A 235 -13.34 -2.85 0.70
CA GLY A 235 -14.28 -2.65 1.82
C GLY A 235 -15.75 -2.74 1.39
N PHE A 236 -16.11 -2.08 0.30
CA PHE A 236 -17.48 -2.17 -0.26
C PHE A 236 -17.81 -3.58 -0.75
N GLY A 237 -16.87 -4.25 -1.43
CA GLY A 237 -17.06 -5.64 -1.84
C GLY A 237 -17.32 -6.58 -0.67
N MET A 238 -16.60 -6.40 0.45
CA MET A 238 -16.83 -7.16 1.68
C MET A 238 -18.16 -6.81 2.38
N LEU A 239 -18.64 -5.58 2.25
CA LEU A 239 -19.91 -5.14 2.83
C LEU A 239 -21.13 -5.75 2.09
N LEU A 240 -20.98 -6.00 0.79
CA LEU A 240 -22.03 -6.56 -0.06
C LEU A 240 -22.09 -8.10 -0.01
N GLY A 241 -21.00 -8.79 0.37
CA GLY A 241 -20.89 -10.24 0.47
C GLY A 241 -21.25 -10.78 1.83
#